data_cb9f465b251703743b1bbbfe86ec7632
#
_entry.id   cb9f465b251703743b1bbbfe86ec7632
#
_cell.length_a   1.000
_cell.length_b   1.000
_cell.length_c   1.000
_cell.angle_alpha   90.00
_cell.angle_beta   90.00
_cell.angle_gamma   90.00
#
_symmetry.space_group_name_H-M   'P 1'
#
loop_
_entity.id
_entity.type
_entity.pdbx_description
1 polymer ?
#
loop_
_entity_poly.entity_id
_entity_poly.type
_entity_poly.pdbx_seq_one_letter_code
_entity_poly.pdbx_strand_id
1 'polypeptide(L)'
;MKKILVTGGAGFIGSAVVRHIIQNTQDFVVNVDKLTYAGNLESLTEVANNPRYAFEQVDICNRAELDRVFAQHQPDAVMHLAAESHVDRSIDSAGEFIQTNIVGTFNLLEAARAYWQQMPSEKREAFRFHHISTDEVYGDLHGTDDLFTETTPYAPSSPYSASKASSDHLVRAWLRTYGLPTIVTNCSNNYGPYHFPEKLIPLMILNALDGKPLPVYGDGMQIRDWLFVEDHARALYQVVTEGVVGETYNIGGHNEKANIEVVKTICTLLEKLVPEKPAGVARYEDLITFVQDRPGHDVRYAIDAAKIGRELGWKPQETFESGIRKTVQWYLDNKTWWQNVLNGSYRLERLGTGK
;
A
#
# COMPACT_ATOMS: atom_id res chain seq x y z
N MET A 1 25.11 6.37 4.67
CA MET A 1 24.00 7.12 4.05
C MET A 1 23.74 6.54 2.67
N LYS A 2 22.55 6.08 2.42
CA LYS A 2 22.10 5.56 1.12
C LYS A 2 21.19 6.57 0.44
N LYS A 3 21.12 6.53 -0.87
CA LYS A 3 20.11 7.23 -1.64
C LYS A 3 19.08 6.21 -2.16
N ILE A 4 17.86 6.31 -1.72
CA ILE A 4 16.79 5.36 -2.03
C ILE A 4 15.80 6.01 -2.98
N LEU A 5 15.61 5.41 -4.16
CA LEU A 5 14.58 5.79 -5.10
C LEU A 5 13.28 5.09 -4.69
N VAL A 6 12.24 5.86 -4.36
CA VAL A 6 10.93 5.36 -3.96
C VAL A 6 9.94 5.71 -5.05
N THR A 7 9.40 4.73 -5.77
CA THR A 7 8.31 4.97 -6.73
C THR A 7 6.96 4.90 -6.01
N GLY A 8 6.00 5.73 -6.42
CA GLY A 8 4.70 5.81 -5.74
C GLY A 8 4.77 6.48 -4.37
N GLY A 9 5.80 7.32 -4.13
CA GLY A 9 6.03 7.93 -2.84
C GLY A 9 5.06 9.05 -2.45
N ALA A 10 4.17 9.49 -3.35
CA ALA A 10 3.07 10.39 -3.03
C ALA A 10 1.77 9.64 -2.70
N GLY A 11 1.73 8.31 -2.84
CA GLY A 11 0.63 7.45 -2.44
C GLY A 11 0.59 7.19 -0.94
N PHE A 12 -0.40 6.42 -0.49
CA PHE A 12 -0.63 6.12 0.93
C PHE A 12 0.58 5.46 1.61
N ILE A 13 0.95 4.25 1.21
CA ILE A 13 2.08 3.51 1.80
C ILE A 13 3.40 4.21 1.46
N GLY A 14 3.55 4.68 0.21
CA GLY A 14 4.77 5.35 -0.24
C GLY A 14 5.10 6.60 0.56
N SER A 15 4.10 7.44 0.89
CA SER A 15 4.32 8.64 1.71
C SER A 15 4.73 8.29 3.15
N ALA A 16 4.19 7.21 3.71
CA ALA A 16 4.62 6.72 5.02
C ALA A 16 6.09 6.25 4.99
N VAL A 17 6.50 5.54 3.93
CA VAL A 17 7.90 5.14 3.71
C VAL A 17 8.81 6.35 3.60
N VAL A 18 8.46 7.34 2.78
CA VAL A 18 9.24 8.57 2.59
C VAL A 18 9.39 9.32 3.92
N ARG A 19 8.29 9.54 4.66
CA ARG A 19 8.33 10.19 5.98
C ARG A 19 9.21 9.38 6.95
N HIS A 20 9.03 8.06 7.00
CA HIS A 20 9.82 7.19 7.88
C HIS A 20 11.32 7.33 7.61
N ILE A 21 11.76 7.25 6.36
CA ILE A 21 13.18 7.35 5.98
C ILE A 21 13.74 8.73 6.36
N ILE A 22 13.06 9.81 5.99
CA ILE A 22 13.55 11.17 6.23
C ILE A 22 13.57 11.53 7.73
N GLN A 23 12.58 11.10 8.50
CA GLN A 23 12.46 11.46 9.92
C GLN A 23 13.29 10.57 10.85
N ASN A 24 13.46 9.28 10.50
CA ASN A 24 14.05 8.29 11.43
C ASN A 24 15.42 7.78 11.00
N THR A 25 15.94 8.19 9.83
CA THR A 25 17.24 7.75 9.32
C THR A 25 18.05 8.92 8.80
N GLN A 26 19.28 8.64 8.33
CA GLN A 26 20.14 9.64 7.66
C GLN A 26 20.13 9.48 6.13
N ASP A 27 19.31 8.59 5.58
CA ASP A 27 19.28 8.30 4.16
C ASP A 27 18.55 9.38 3.35
N PHE A 28 18.82 9.41 2.05
CA PHE A 28 18.19 10.31 1.08
C PHE A 28 17.05 9.59 0.36
N VAL A 29 16.00 10.30 0.03
CA VAL A 29 14.87 9.80 -0.77
C VAL A 29 14.75 10.59 -2.06
N VAL A 30 14.68 9.86 -3.18
CA VAL A 30 14.21 10.36 -4.46
C VAL A 30 12.81 9.78 -4.69
N ASN A 31 11.79 10.60 -4.50
CA ASN A 31 10.40 10.20 -4.70
C ASN A 31 10.02 10.37 -6.17
N VAL A 32 9.66 9.27 -6.82
CA VAL A 32 9.18 9.23 -8.22
C VAL A 32 7.70 8.90 -8.23
N ASP A 33 6.86 9.83 -8.64
CA ASP A 33 5.42 9.65 -8.69
C ASP A 33 4.82 10.42 -9.87
N LYS A 34 3.87 9.85 -10.59
CA LYS A 34 3.20 10.54 -11.71
C LYS A 34 2.05 11.43 -11.25
N LEU A 35 1.68 11.39 -9.96
CA LEU A 35 0.57 12.11 -9.34
C LEU A 35 -0.78 11.80 -10.02
N THR A 36 -1.19 10.53 -9.93
CA THR A 36 -2.57 10.13 -10.26
C THR A 36 -3.55 10.60 -9.19
N TYR A 37 -4.80 10.22 -9.29
CA TYR A 37 -5.85 10.55 -8.33
C TYR A 37 -5.49 10.21 -6.87
N ALA A 38 -4.69 9.15 -6.63
CA ALA A 38 -4.28 8.70 -5.31
C ALA A 38 -2.93 9.30 -4.84
N GLY A 39 -2.20 9.98 -5.72
CA GLY A 39 -0.94 10.66 -5.39
C GLY A 39 -1.19 12.06 -4.85
N ASN A 40 -0.76 12.33 -3.61
CA ASN A 40 -0.96 13.62 -2.96
C ASN A 40 0.30 14.10 -2.24
N LEU A 41 0.92 15.16 -2.75
CA LEU A 41 2.12 15.76 -2.15
C LEU A 41 1.84 16.43 -0.79
N GLU A 42 0.58 16.77 -0.46
CA GLU A 42 0.23 17.25 0.88
C GLU A 42 0.53 16.21 1.98
N SER A 43 0.56 14.92 1.63
CA SER A 43 0.96 13.84 2.54
C SER A 43 2.45 13.87 2.89
N LEU A 44 3.24 14.70 2.21
CA LEU A 44 4.69 14.84 2.39
C LEU A 44 5.11 16.24 2.85
N THR A 45 4.16 17.10 3.24
CA THR A 45 4.44 18.50 3.63
C THR A 45 5.51 18.59 4.72
N GLU A 46 5.51 17.66 5.69
CA GLU A 46 6.46 17.65 6.81
C GLU A 46 7.91 17.42 6.36
N VAL A 47 8.12 16.80 5.21
CA VAL A 47 9.45 16.41 4.69
C VAL A 47 9.80 17.11 3.38
N ALA A 48 8.88 17.84 2.77
CA ALA A 48 9.03 18.44 1.44
C ALA A 48 10.24 19.38 1.32
N ASN A 49 10.60 20.09 2.38
CA ASN A 49 11.73 21.02 2.41
C ASN A 49 13.02 20.42 2.99
N ASN A 50 13.04 19.12 3.28
CA ASN A 50 14.23 18.47 3.82
C ASN A 50 15.31 18.33 2.71
N PRO A 51 16.58 18.71 2.93
CA PRO A 51 17.63 18.62 1.91
C PRO A 51 17.95 17.19 1.47
N ARG A 52 17.48 16.17 2.19
CA ARG A 52 17.59 14.76 1.85
C ARG A 52 16.40 14.22 1.05
N TYR A 53 15.45 15.06 0.66
CA TYR A 53 14.29 14.70 -0.14
C TYR A 53 14.34 15.39 -1.50
N ALA A 54 14.07 14.62 -2.56
CA ALA A 54 13.86 15.13 -3.91
C ALA A 54 12.60 14.52 -4.51
N PHE A 55 11.89 15.28 -5.34
CA PHE A 55 10.71 14.81 -6.05
C PHE A 55 10.90 14.88 -7.56
N GLU A 56 10.53 13.81 -8.25
CA GLU A 56 10.50 13.69 -9.71
C GLU A 56 9.09 13.28 -10.15
N GLN A 57 8.41 14.14 -10.88
CA GLN A 57 7.11 13.81 -11.44
C GLN A 57 7.27 12.99 -12.71
N VAL A 58 7.32 11.67 -12.58
CA VAL A 58 7.59 10.74 -13.67
C VAL A 58 6.65 9.53 -13.60
N ASP A 59 6.12 9.14 -14.77
CA ASP A 59 5.41 7.87 -14.93
C ASP A 59 6.42 6.73 -15.14
N ILE A 60 6.30 5.65 -14.35
CA ILE A 60 7.14 4.46 -14.51
C ILE A 60 6.98 3.77 -15.86
N CYS A 61 5.91 4.08 -16.61
CA CYS A 61 5.75 3.66 -18.00
C CYS A 61 6.63 4.46 -18.99
N ASN A 62 7.24 5.56 -18.57
CA ASN A 62 8.13 6.38 -19.39
C ASN A 62 9.59 5.98 -19.17
N ARG A 63 10.08 5.06 -19.98
CA ARG A 63 11.44 4.51 -19.88
C ARG A 63 12.52 5.59 -19.97
N ALA A 64 12.41 6.53 -20.89
CA ALA A 64 13.41 7.58 -21.08
C ALA A 64 13.56 8.47 -19.84
N GLU A 65 12.44 8.83 -19.21
CA GLU A 65 12.46 9.59 -17.97
C GLU A 65 13.02 8.78 -16.80
N LEU A 66 12.74 7.49 -16.72
CA LEU A 66 13.37 6.63 -15.70
C LEU A 66 14.90 6.58 -15.89
N ASP A 67 15.38 6.40 -17.12
CA ASP A 67 16.83 6.40 -17.41
C ASP A 67 17.48 7.73 -17.00
N ARG A 68 16.80 8.88 -17.26
CA ARG A 68 17.24 10.21 -16.80
C ARG A 68 17.32 10.28 -15.27
N VAL A 69 16.29 9.81 -14.56
CA VAL A 69 16.24 9.82 -13.09
C VAL A 69 17.38 9.00 -12.49
N PHE A 70 17.60 7.78 -13.00
CA PHE A 70 18.73 6.94 -12.55
C PHE A 70 20.08 7.61 -12.79
N ALA A 71 20.30 8.21 -13.96
CA ALA A 71 21.55 8.90 -14.29
C ALA A 71 21.78 10.12 -13.41
N GLN A 72 20.73 10.92 -13.14
CA GLN A 72 20.81 12.15 -12.35
C GLN A 72 21.02 11.88 -10.86
N HIS A 73 20.25 10.94 -10.31
CA HIS A 73 20.22 10.72 -8.86
C HIS A 73 21.15 9.62 -8.36
N GLN A 74 21.51 8.66 -9.21
CA GLN A 74 22.42 7.55 -8.88
C GLN A 74 22.03 6.81 -7.59
N PRO A 75 20.83 6.23 -7.49
CA PRO A 75 20.35 5.61 -6.26
C PRO A 75 21.15 4.35 -5.90
N ASP A 76 21.28 4.10 -4.60
CA ASP A 76 21.89 2.89 -4.03
C ASP A 76 20.88 1.75 -3.87
N ALA A 77 19.59 2.09 -3.87
CA ALA A 77 18.49 1.12 -3.81
C ALA A 77 17.21 1.69 -4.44
N VAL A 78 16.31 0.78 -4.83
CA VAL A 78 14.97 1.09 -5.32
C VAL A 78 13.94 0.43 -4.41
N MET A 79 12.92 1.17 -4.01
CA MET A 79 11.68 0.67 -3.39
C MET A 79 10.52 0.93 -4.35
N HIS A 80 9.98 -0.13 -4.94
CA HIS A 80 8.96 -0.02 -5.97
C HIS A 80 7.55 -0.20 -5.39
N LEU A 81 6.88 0.94 -5.11
CA LEU A 81 5.51 0.98 -4.59
C LEU A 81 4.48 1.53 -5.61
N ALA A 82 4.95 2.14 -6.71
CA ALA A 82 4.04 2.66 -7.74
C ALA A 82 3.19 1.55 -8.33
N ALA A 83 1.88 1.64 -8.19
CA ALA A 83 0.91 0.69 -8.72
C ALA A 83 -0.49 1.30 -8.77
N GLU A 84 -1.32 0.83 -9.69
CA GLU A 84 -2.76 0.91 -9.54
C GLU A 84 -3.18 -0.15 -8.51
N SER A 85 -3.96 0.23 -7.49
CA SER A 85 -4.15 -0.61 -6.29
C SER A 85 -5.60 -0.79 -5.82
N HIS A 86 -6.59 -0.20 -6.48
CA HIS A 86 -7.97 -0.33 -6.06
C HIS A 86 -8.67 -1.46 -6.82
N VAL A 87 -9.04 -2.54 -6.11
CA VAL A 87 -9.64 -3.74 -6.73
C VAL A 87 -10.89 -3.39 -7.54
N ASP A 88 -11.82 -2.58 -6.98
CA ASP A 88 -13.06 -2.22 -7.67
C ASP A 88 -12.78 -1.46 -8.98
N ARG A 89 -11.78 -0.56 -9.01
CA ARG A 89 -11.33 0.09 -10.26
C ARG A 89 -10.75 -0.91 -11.24
N SER A 90 -10.10 -1.98 -10.78
CA SER A 90 -9.56 -3.01 -11.68
C SER A 90 -10.65 -3.82 -12.39
N ILE A 91 -11.85 -3.92 -11.79
CA ILE A 91 -13.01 -4.56 -12.41
C ILE A 91 -13.53 -3.69 -13.57
N ASP A 92 -13.56 -2.38 -13.37
CA ASP A 92 -14.08 -1.43 -14.36
C ASP A 92 -13.05 -1.06 -15.45
N SER A 93 -11.74 -1.07 -15.13
CA SER A 93 -10.64 -0.58 -15.99
C SER A 93 -9.37 -1.43 -15.89
N ALA A 94 -9.47 -2.73 -16.17
CA ALA A 94 -8.34 -3.67 -16.02
C ALA A 94 -7.09 -3.27 -16.83
N GLY A 95 -7.26 -2.62 -17.98
CA GLY A 95 -6.15 -2.21 -18.87
C GLY A 95 -5.15 -1.27 -18.20
N GLU A 96 -5.59 -0.36 -17.33
CA GLU A 96 -4.73 0.56 -16.59
C GLU A 96 -3.83 -0.19 -15.59
N PHE A 97 -4.36 -1.25 -14.98
CA PHE A 97 -3.62 -2.11 -14.07
C PHE A 97 -2.53 -2.92 -14.80
N ILE A 98 -2.84 -3.44 -15.99
CA ILE A 98 -1.84 -4.11 -16.83
C ILE A 98 -0.75 -3.13 -17.23
N GLN A 99 -1.12 -1.95 -17.72
CA GLN A 99 -0.17 -0.94 -18.15
C GLN A 99 0.74 -0.48 -17.01
N THR A 100 0.18 -0.11 -15.87
CA THR A 100 0.98 0.40 -14.74
C THR A 100 1.72 -0.72 -14.01
N ASN A 101 1.02 -1.79 -13.62
CA ASN A 101 1.60 -2.79 -12.73
C ASN A 101 2.51 -3.78 -13.45
N ILE A 102 2.26 -4.09 -14.72
CA ILE A 102 3.09 -5.03 -15.50
C ILE A 102 4.08 -4.27 -16.37
N VAL A 103 3.61 -3.43 -17.29
CA VAL A 103 4.49 -2.70 -18.22
C VAL A 103 5.34 -1.66 -17.50
N GLY A 104 4.77 -0.93 -16.55
CA GLY A 104 5.51 0.02 -15.71
C GLY A 104 6.60 -0.66 -14.88
N THR A 105 6.29 -1.81 -14.25
CA THR A 105 7.30 -2.61 -13.52
C THR A 105 8.40 -3.12 -14.46
N PHE A 106 8.04 -3.61 -15.65
CA PHE A 106 9.02 -4.01 -16.67
C PHE A 106 9.97 -2.85 -17.01
N ASN A 107 9.44 -1.66 -17.30
CA ASN A 107 10.25 -0.50 -17.64
C ASN A 107 11.20 -0.09 -16.51
N LEU A 108 10.71 -0.12 -15.26
CA LEU A 108 11.54 0.19 -14.09
C LEU A 108 12.64 -0.85 -13.87
N LEU A 109 12.32 -2.15 -14.03
CA LEU A 109 13.32 -3.22 -13.95
C LEU A 109 14.42 -3.07 -15.01
N GLU A 110 14.05 -2.74 -16.24
CA GLU A 110 15.02 -2.53 -17.33
C GLU A 110 15.87 -1.27 -17.11
N ALA A 111 15.29 -0.17 -16.60
CA ALA A 111 16.04 1.03 -16.26
C ALA A 111 17.03 0.74 -15.10
N ALA A 112 16.55 0.07 -14.05
CA ALA A 112 17.37 -0.32 -12.91
C ALA A 112 18.50 -1.27 -13.33
N ARG A 113 18.21 -2.26 -14.19
CA ARG A 113 19.20 -3.21 -14.71
C ARG A 113 20.29 -2.50 -15.52
N ALA A 114 19.91 -1.64 -16.46
CA ALA A 114 20.86 -0.88 -17.28
C ALA A 114 21.78 0.01 -16.42
N TYR A 115 21.23 0.68 -15.42
CA TYR A 115 21.97 1.48 -14.47
C TYR A 115 22.90 0.61 -13.59
N TRP A 116 22.36 -0.46 -12.98
CA TRP A 116 23.08 -1.38 -12.11
C TRP A 116 24.30 -2.02 -12.79
N GLN A 117 24.17 -2.42 -14.06
CA GLN A 117 25.27 -3.01 -14.82
C GLN A 117 26.47 -2.07 -15.01
N GLN A 118 26.26 -0.76 -14.96
CA GLN A 118 27.30 0.27 -15.09
C GLN A 118 27.93 0.68 -13.74
N MET A 119 27.39 0.20 -12.62
CA MET A 119 27.90 0.51 -11.29
C MET A 119 29.28 -0.14 -11.05
N PRO A 120 30.16 0.51 -10.26
CA PRO A 120 31.35 -0.16 -9.71
C PRO A 120 30.96 -1.44 -8.94
N SER A 121 31.83 -2.45 -8.95
CA SER A 121 31.56 -3.78 -8.39
C SER A 121 31.00 -3.73 -6.97
N GLU A 122 31.66 -2.98 -6.08
CA GLU A 122 31.26 -2.84 -4.68
C GLU A 122 29.84 -2.27 -4.52
N LYS A 123 29.50 -1.21 -5.27
CA LYS A 123 28.18 -0.61 -5.24
C LYS A 123 27.13 -1.54 -5.85
N ARG A 124 27.50 -2.26 -6.92
CA ARG A 124 26.63 -3.21 -7.60
C ARG A 124 26.23 -4.37 -6.69
N GLU A 125 27.14 -4.89 -5.87
CA GLU A 125 26.87 -5.94 -4.88
C GLU A 125 25.96 -5.45 -3.74
N ALA A 126 26.11 -4.19 -3.35
CA ALA A 126 25.31 -3.57 -2.31
C ALA A 126 23.92 -3.10 -2.79
N PHE A 127 23.72 -2.96 -4.10
CA PHE A 127 22.44 -2.48 -4.67
C PHE A 127 21.28 -3.42 -4.32
N ARG A 128 20.10 -2.85 -4.12
CA ARG A 128 18.84 -3.60 -3.86
C ARG A 128 17.69 -3.03 -4.68
N PHE A 129 16.93 -3.92 -5.31
CA PHE A 129 15.64 -3.61 -5.91
C PHE A 129 14.55 -4.30 -5.09
N HIS A 130 13.85 -3.55 -4.26
CA HIS A 130 12.77 -4.05 -3.41
C HIS A 130 11.42 -3.77 -4.06
N HIS A 131 10.71 -4.83 -4.43
CA HIS A 131 9.36 -4.77 -4.99
C HIS A 131 8.32 -5.03 -3.90
N ILE A 132 7.38 -4.10 -3.77
CA ILE A 132 6.31 -4.17 -2.78
C ILE A 132 5.03 -4.70 -3.44
N SER A 133 4.54 -5.84 -2.96
CA SER A 133 3.36 -6.54 -3.44
C SER A 133 2.32 -6.70 -2.34
N THR A 134 1.37 -7.59 -2.53
CA THR A 134 0.19 -7.80 -1.70
C THR A 134 -0.03 -9.29 -1.44
N ASP A 135 -0.68 -9.63 -0.33
CA ASP A 135 -1.14 -10.99 -0.03
C ASP A 135 -2.26 -11.48 -0.96
N GLU A 136 -2.96 -10.56 -1.63
CA GLU A 136 -4.01 -10.89 -2.59
C GLU A 136 -3.51 -11.74 -3.78
N VAL A 137 -2.20 -11.78 -4.03
CA VAL A 137 -1.60 -12.65 -5.06
C VAL A 137 -1.73 -14.15 -4.71
N TYR A 138 -1.88 -14.49 -3.43
CA TYR A 138 -2.02 -15.88 -2.99
C TYR A 138 -3.41 -16.46 -3.22
N GLY A 139 -4.44 -15.61 -3.38
CA GLY A 139 -5.83 -16.03 -3.58
C GLY A 139 -6.65 -16.02 -2.28
N ASP A 140 -7.59 -16.97 -2.15
CA ASP A 140 -8.57 -17.01 -1.08
C ASP A 140 -8.34 -18.21 -0.13
N LEU A 141 -8.37 -17.97 1.17
CA LEU A 141 -8.33 -18.98 2.23
C LEU A 141 -9.73 -19.47 2.65
N HIS A 142 -10.71 -19.38 1.77
CA HIS A 142 -12.09 -19.81 2.08
C HIS A 142 -12.14 -21.23 2.62
N GLY A 143 -12.79 -21.40 3.78
CA GLY A 143 -13.04 -22.72 4.38
C GLY A 143 -11.81 -23.38 5.04
N THR A 144 -10.73 -22.64 5.26
CA THR A 144 -9.53 -23.11 5.97
C THR A 144 -9.13 -22.16 7.09
N ASP A 145 -8.36 -22.68 8.06
CA ASP A 145 -7.67 -21.88 9.09
C ASP A 145 -6.19 -21.65 8.75
N ASP A 146 -5.76 -22.00 7.54
CA ASP A 146 -4.39 -21.81 7.06
C ASP A 146 -4.01 -20.34 6.97
N LEU A 147 -2.70 -20.08 6.88
CA LEU A 147 -2.11 -18.77 6.63
C LEU A 147 -1.32 -18.81 5.34
N PHE A 148 -1.30 -17.70 4.60
CA PHE A 148 -0.40 -17.52 3.47
C PHE A 148 1.05 -17.43 3.96
N THR A 149 1.88 -18.34 3.48
CA THR A 149 3.34 -18.30 3.68
C THR A 149 4.02 -17.83 2.41
N GLU A 150 5.33 -17.53 2.48
CA GLU A 150 6.11 -17.13 1.31
C GLU A 150 6.23 -18.23 0.24
N THR A 151 5.88 -19.47 0.59
CA THR A 151 5.86 -20.63 -0.33
C THR A 151 4.47 -20.99 -0.84
N THR A 152 3.43 -20.30 -0.39
CA THR A 152 2.05 -20.50 -0.89
C THR A 152 1.99 -20.18 -2.39
N PRO A 153 1.47 -21.09 -3.23
CA PRO A 153 1.30 -20.83 -4.66
C PRO A 153 0.37 -19.64 -4.92
N TYR A 154 0.66 -18.86 -5.96
CA TYR A 154 -0.18 -17.75 -6.38
C TYR A 154 -1.45 -18.23 -7.07
N ALA A 155 -2.60 -17.70 -6.67
CA ALA A 155 -3.91 -17.97 -7.24
C ALA A 155 -4.81 -16.70 -7.22
N PRO A 156 -4.38 -15.60 -7.86
CA PRO A 156 -5.07 -14.30 -7.78
C PRO A 156 -6.48 -14.35 -8.35
N SER A 157 -7.44 -13.67 -7.71
CA SER A 157 -8.87 -13.70 -8.06
C SER A 157 -9.36 -12.45 -8.80
N SER A 158 -8.61 -11.35 -8.80
CA SER A 158 -9.00 -10.08 -9.43
C SER A 158 -8.00 -9.61 -10.48
N PRO A 159 -8.39 -8.72 -11.42
CA PRO A 159 -7.43 -8.10 -12.34
C PRO A 159 -6.28 -7.40 -11.63
N TYR A 160 -6.55 -6.73 -10.50
CA TYR A 160 -5.53 -6.13 -9.65
C TYR A 160 -4.53 -7.18 -9.14
N SER A 161 -5.00 -8.20 -8.42
CA SER A 161 -4.11 -9.21 -7.84
C SER A 161 -3.36 -10.00 -8.92
N ALA A 162 -4.00 -10.28 -10.07
CA ALA A 162 -3.35 -10.91 -11.23
C ALA A 162 -2.22 -10.02 -11.80
N SER A 163 -2.43 -8.70 -11.89
CA SER A 163 -1.39 -7.78 -12.35
C SER A 163 -0.21 -7.70 -11.36
N LYS A 164 -0.49 -7.74 -10.06
CA LYS A 164 0.55 -7.79 -9.02
C LYS A 164 1.31 -9.11 -9.02
N ALA A 165 0.64 -10.25 -9.15
CA ALA A 165 1.28 -11.55 -9.31
C ALA A 165 2.20 -11.59 -10.53
N SER A 166 1.76 -11.00 -11.65
CA SER A 166 2.57 -10.88 -12.87
C SER A 166 3.84 -10.05 -12.62
N SER A 167 3.73 -8.90 -11.95
CA SER A 167 4.90 -8.08 -11.61
C SER A 167 5.86 -8.79 -10.66
N ASP A 168 5.36 -9.53 -9.66
CA ASP A 168 6.19 -10.35 -8.77
C ASP A 168 7.01 -11.39 -9.55
N HIS A 169 6.40 -12.05 -10.53
CA HIS A 169 7.09 -13.00 -11.39
C HIS A 169 8.15 -12.35 -12.27
N LEU A 170 7.89 -11.14 -12.79
CA LEU A 170 8.90 -10.38 -13.53
C LEU A 170 10.10 -10.05 -12.64
N VAL A 171 9.87 -9.57 -11.44
CA VAL A 171 10.93 -9.22 -10.47
C VAL A 171 11.82 -10.43 -10.16
N ARG A 172 11.21 -11.59 -9.89
CA ARG A 172 11.96 -12.84 -9.66
C ARG A 172 12.72 -13.30 -10.90
N ALA A 173 12.13 -13.14 -12.09
CA ALA A 173 12.78 -13.49 -13.35
C ALA A 173 14.03 -12.62 -13.61
N TRP A 174 13.98 -11.31 -13.29
CA TRP A 174 15.12 -10.40 -13.46
C TRP A 174 16.31 -10.78 -12.57
N LEU A 175 16.06 -11.28 -11.35
CA LEU A 175 17.11 -11.85 -10.52
C LEU A 175 17.70 -13.12 -11.17
N ARG A 176 16.83 -14.08 -11.49
CA ARG A 176 17.27 -15.41 -11.94
C ARG A 176 17.96 -15.37 -13.32
N THR A 177 17.50 -14.48 -14.20
CA THR A 177 18.01 -14.40 -15.58
C THR A 177 19.19 -13.44 -15.70
N TYR A 178 19.11 -12.29 -15.04
CA TYR A 178 20.08 -11.21 -15.24
C TYR A 178 20.94 -10.91 -14.01
N GLY A 179 20.63 -11.49 -12.84
CA GLY A 179 21.37 -11.28 -11.60
C GLY A 179 21.05 -9.97 -10.89
N LEU A 180 20.02 -9.22 -11.34
CA LEU A 180 19.62 -7.99 -10.64
C LEU A 180 19.19 -8.33 -9.20
N PRO A 181 19.80 -7.72 -8.16
CA PRO A 181 19.56 -8.12 -6.78
C PRO A 181 18.20 -7.63 -6.28
N THR A 182 17.17 -8.46 -6.45
CA THR A 182 15.78 -8.16 -6.10
C THR A 182 15.35 -8.83 -4.79
N ILE A 183 14.40 -8.18 -4.10
CA ILE A 183 13.66 -8.70 -2.95
C ILE A 183 12.18 -8.40 -3.17
N VAL A 184 11.28 -9.30 -2.75
CA VAL A 184 9.83 -9.11 -2.84
C VAL A 184 9.23 -9.11 -1.44
N THR A 185 8.27 -8.22 -1.19
CA THR A 185 7.43 -8.29 0.01
C THR A 185 5.96 -8.37 -0.35
N ASN A 186 5.20 -9.18 0.36
CA ASN A 186 3.75 -9.29 0.26
C ASN A 186 3.14 -8.84 1.58
N CYS A 187 2.31 -7.80 1.55
CA CYS A 187 1.71 -7.25 2.76
C CYS A 187 0.23 -7.55 2.86
N SER A 188 -0.26 -7.62 4.10
CA SER A 188 -1.69 -7.63 4.39
C SER A 188 -2.33 -6.24 4.21
N ASN A 189 -3.64 -6.12 4.47
CA ASN A 189 -4.39 -4.89 4.27
C ASN A 189 -3.86 -3.75 5.15
N ASN A 190 -3.43 -2.66 4.52
CA ASN A 190 -2.93 -1.49 5.24
C ASN A 190 -4.03 -0.53 5.65
N TYR A 191 -3.87 0.13 6.79
CA TYR A 191 -4.70 1.22 7.26
C TYR A 191 -3.88 2.23 8.06
N GLY A 192 -4.38 3.45 8.20
CA GLY A 192 -3.69 4.49 8.96
C GLY A 192 -3.88 5.90 8.39
N PRO A 193 -3.06 6.86 8.86
CA PRO A 193 -3.01 8.23 8.36
C PRO A 193 -2.78 8.31 6.85
N TYR A 194 -3.40 9.31 6.20
CA TYR A 194 -3.26 9.59 4.77
C TYR A 194 -3.79 8.51 3.81
N HIS A 195 -4.63 7.56 4.30
CA HIS A 195 -5.26 6.58 3.43
C HIS A 195 -6.34 7.23 2.56
N PHE A 196 -6.30 6.96 1.24
CA PHE A 196 -7.23 7.60 0.29
C PHE A 196 -8.68 7.21 0.59
N PRO A 197 -9.63 8.19 0.56
CA PRO A 197 -11.01 8.01 1.04
C PRO A 197 -11.87 6.95 0.36
N GLU A 198 -11.46 6.40 -0.78
CA GLU A 198 -12.17 5.30 -1.45
C GLU A 198 -12.06 3.94 -0.73
N LYS A 199 -11.12 3.80 0.19
CA LYS A 199 -10.88 2.56 0.94
C LYS A 199 -11.79 2.44 2.15
N LEU A 200 -12.05 1.20 2.60
CA LEU A 200 -13.04 0.87 3.62
C LEU A 200 -12.97 1.78 4.87
N ILE A 201 -11.83 1.82 5.54
CA ILE A 201 -11.72 2.53 6.83
C ILE A 201 -11.95 4.04 6.69
N PRO A 202 -11.24 4.79 5.82
CA PRO A 202 -11.50 6.21 5.67
C PRO A 202 -12.89 6.51 5.11
N LEU A 203 -13.41 5.71 4.19
CA LEU A 203 -14.77 5.87 3.66
C LEU A 203 -15.81 5.81 4.78
N MET A 204 -15.71 4.81 5.67
CA MET A 204 -16.64 4.66 6.79
C MET A 204 -16.54 5.83 7.77
N ILE A 205 -15.33 6.28 8.10
CA ILE A 205 -15.11 7.43 8.99
C ILE A 205 -15.79 8.68 8.40
N LEU A 206 -15.50 9.00 7.15
CA LEU A 206 -15.97 10.23 6.52
C LEU A 206 -17.49 10.21 6.26
N ASN A 207 -18.04 9.08 5.81
CA ASN A 207 -19.47 8.94 5.65
C ASN A 207 -20.21 9.07 6.99
N ALA A 208 -19.69 8.46 8.05
CA ALA A 208 -20.30 8.58 9.38
C ALA A 208 -20.33 10.03 9.86
N LEU A 209 -19.23 10.76 9.69
CA LEU A 209 -19.15 12.19 10.06
C LEU A 209 -20.12 13.08 9.25
N ASP A 210 -20.45 12.68 8.03
CA ASP A 210 -21.42 13.38 7.17
C ASP A 210 -22.87 12.86 7.34
N GLY A 211 -23.12 11.86 8.21
CA GLY A 211 -24.44 11.22 8.38
C GLY A 211 -24.89 10.42 7.17
N LYS A 212 -23.97 10.01 6.31
CA LYS A 212 -24.23 9.20 5.11
C LYS A 212 -24.25 7.71 5.42
N PRO A 213 -24.92 6.87 4.59
CA PRO A 213 -24.87 5.43 4.73
C PRO A 213 -23.45 4.86 4.75
N LEU A 214 -23.23 3.83 5.56
CA LEU A 214 -21.99 3.07 5.66
C LEU A 214 -22.14 1.77 4.85
N PRO A 215 -21.74 1.72 3.56
CA PRO A 215 -21.98 0.58 2.70
C PRO A 215 -21.08 -0.60 3.06
N VAL A 216 -21.68 -1.72 3.46
CA VAL A 216 -21.00 -2.98 3.76
C VAL A 216 -21.35 -3.98 2.65
N TYR A 217 -20.33 -4.54 1.98
CA TYR A 217 -20.50 -5.52 0.92
C TYR A 217 -20.99 -6.87 1.48
N GLY A 218 -22.00 -7.47 0.81
CA GLY A 218 -22.57 -8.73 1.21
C GLY A 218 -23.11 -8.70 2.64
N ASP A 219 -22.67 -9.62 3.47
CA ASP A 219 -22.95 -9.68 4.90
C ASP A 219 -21.85 -9.07 5.79
N GLY A 220 -20.76 -8.61 5.17
CA GLY A 220 -19.61 -8.03 5.86
C GLY A 220 -18.70 -9.05 6.55
N MET A 221 -18.87 -10.34 6.28
CA MET A 221 -18.11 -11.40 6.95
C MET A 221 -16.75 -11.71 6.31
N GLN A 222 -16.38 -10.99 5.24
CA GLN A 222 -15.04 -11.12 4.64
C GLN A 222 -13.98 -10.71 5.66
N ILE A 223 -12.98 -11.59 5.87
CA ILE A 223 -11.93 -11.41 6.87
C ILE A 223 -10.66 -10.86 6.21
N ARG A 224 -10.06 -9.87 6.85
CA ARG A 224 -8.78 -9.27 6.45
C ARG A 224 -7.83 -9.19 7.63
N ASP A 225 -6.56 -9.39 7.40
CA ASP A 225 -5.51 -9.04 8.36
C ASP A 225 -5.14 -7.56 8.17
N TRP A 226 -5.13 -6.78 9.24
CA TRP A 226 -4.96 -5.33 9.21
C TRP A 226 -3.59 -4.92 9.75
N LEU A 227 -2.82 -4.26 8.90
CA LEU A 227 -1.46 -3.79 9.17
C LEU A 227 -1.42 -2.26 9.24
N PHE A 228 -0.98 -1.70 10.36
CA PHE A 228 -0.84 -0.26 10.51
C PHE A 228 0.27 0.26 9.59
N VAL A 229 0.00 1.33 8.83
CA VAL A 229 0.86 1.77 7.72
C VAL A 229 2.27 2.19 8.17
N GLU A 230 2.43 2.74 9.38
CA GLU A 230 3.76 3.11 9.90
C GLU A 230 4.58 1.88 10.29
N ASP A 231 3.95 0.83 10.80
CA ASP A 231 4.59 -0.47 11.02
C ASP A 231 5.06 -1.09 9.70
N HIS A 232 4.23 -0.98 8.66
CA HIS A 232 4.60 -1.44 7.33
C HIS A 232 5.77 -0.63 6.75
N ALA A 233 5.75 0.70 6.85
CA ALA A 233 6.86 1.54 6.38
C ALA A 233 8.19 1.17 7.04
N ARG A 234 8.17 0.90 8.34
CA ARG A 234 9.33 0.42 9.10
C ARG A 234 9.83 -0.94 8.61
N ALA A 235 8.90 -1.90 8.35
CA ALA A 235 9.25 -3.20 7.79
C ALA A 235 9.90 -3.06 6.40
N LEU A 236 9.32 -2.25 5.52
CA LEU A 236 9.82 -2.06 4.16
C LEU A 236 11.23 -1.46 4.15
N TYR A 237 11.50 -0.47 5.01
CA TYR A 237 12.84 0.08 5.14
C TYR A 237 13.84 -0.97 5.66
N GLN A 238 13.45 -1.76 6.65
CA GLN A 238 14.28 -2.83 7.17
C GLN A 238 14.59 -3.90 6.11
N VAL A 239 13.60 -4.29 5.31
CA VAL A 239 13.80 -5.26 4.21
C VAL A 239 14.76 -4.73 3.15
N VAL A 240 14.64 -3.47 2.70
CA VAL A 240 15.54 -2.92 1.67
C VAL A 240 16.97 -2.78 2.18
N THR A 241 17.18 -2.61 3.49
CA THR A 241 18.51 -2.42 4.08
C THR A 241 19.16 -3.70 4.57
N GLU A 242 18.41 -4.67 5.05
CA GLU A 242 18.88 -5.86 5.75
C GLU A 242 18.38 -7.18 5.12
N GLY A 243 17.34 -7.13 4.26
CA GLY A 243 16.74 -8.32 3.66
C GLY A 243 17.70 -9.07 2.72
N VAL A 244 17.50 -10.37 2.63
CA VAL A 244 18.31 -11.26 1.80
C VAL A 244 17.85 -11.19 0.34
N VAL A 245 18.80 -10.98 -0.57
CA VAL A 245 18.53 -10.96 -2.03
C VAL A 245 17.92 -12.28 -2.48
N GLY A 246 16.88 -12.18 -3.27
CA GLY A 246 16.14 -13.34 -3.81
C GLY A 246 15.02 -13.85 -2.91
N GLU A 247 14.95 -13.38 -1.68
CA GLU A 247 13.92 -13.80 -0.73
C GLU A 247 12.61 -13.03 -0.91
N THR A 248 11.55 -13.65 -0.46
CA THR A 248 10.24 -13.02 -0.26
C THR A 248 9.97 -12.94 1.24
N TYR A 249 9.42 -11.82 1.70
CA TYR A 249 8.98 -11.64 3.07
C TYR A 249 7.51 -11.24 3.10
N ASN A 250 6.72 -12.02 3.83
CA ASN A 250 5.36 -11.66 4.18
C ASN A 250 5.36 -10.67 5.35
N ILE A 251 4.51 -9.62 5.27
CA ILE A 251 4.39 -8.58 6.28
C ILE A 251 2.91 -8.47 6.67
N GLY A 252 2.56 -8.85 7.89
CA GLY A 252 1.19 -8.86 8.40
C GLY A 252 1.06 -8.25 9.78
N GLY A 253 -0.16 -7.83 10.12
CA GLY A 253 -0.49 -7.22 11.40
C GLY A 253 -0.84 -8.21 12.50
N HIS A 254 -1.15 -9.46 12.14
CA HIS A 254 -1.77 -10.47 13.02
C HIS A 254 -3.09 -9.99 13.64
N ASN A 255 -3.86 -9.23 12.86
CA ASN A 255 -5.11 -8.58 13.27
C ASN A 255 -6.24 -8.97 12.32
N GLU A 256 -6.60 -10.24 12.28
CA GLU A 256 -7.74 -10.71 11.49
C GLU A 256 -9.04 -10.15 12.04
N LYS A 257 -9.82 -9.46 11.20
CA LYS A 257 -11.15 -8.90 11.53
C LYS A 257 -12.09 -9.06 10.35
N ALA A 258 -13.34 -9.38 10.63
CA ALA A 258 -14.38 -9.27 9.62
C ALA A 258 -14.67 -7.78 9.30
N ASN A 259 -15.01 -7.48 8.05
CA ASN A 259 -15.28 -6.10 7.62
C ASN A 259 -16.35 -5.43 8.48
N ILE A 260 -17.41 -6.14 8.86
CA ILE A 260 -18.48 -5.62 9.73
C ILE A 260 -17.95 -5.27 11.13
N GLU A 261 -16.98 -6.03 11.67
CA GLU A 261 -16.37 -5.72 12.97
C GLU A 261 -15.56 -4.44 12.89
N VAL A 262 -14.83 -4.22 11.79
CA VAL A 262 -14.08 -2.98 11.54
C VAL A 262 -15.03 -1.77 11.53
N VAL A 263 -16.13 -1.87 10.78
CA VAL A 263 -17.14 -0.80 10.67
C VAL A 263 -17.76 -0.49 12.03
N LYS A 264 -18.17 -1.51 12.79
CA LYS A 264 -18.73 -1.32 14.15
C LYS A 264 -17.72 -0.72 15.12
N THR A 265 -16.43 -1.09 15.01
CA THR A 265 -15.37 -0.51 15.83
C THR A 265 -15.20 0.98 15.53
N ILE A 266 -15.25 1.39 14.26
CA ILE A 266 -15.23 2.80 13.85
C ILE A 266 -16.43 3.55 14.45
N CYS A 267 -17.65 3.01 14.33
CA CYS A 267 -18.84 3.60 14.91
C CYS A 267 -18.69 3.80 16.43
N THR A 268 -18.22 2.77 17.14
CA THR A 268 -18.00 2.82 18.60
C THR A 268 -16.96 3.89 18.99
N LEU A 269 -15.91 4.06 18.18
CA LEU A 269 -14.91 5.10 18.42
C LEU A 269 -15.49 6.50 18.19
N LEU A 270 -16.25 6.68 17.12
CA LEU A 270 -16.92 7.96 16.81
C LEU A 270 -17.96 8.34 17.87
N GLU A 271 -18.71 7.38 18.45
CA GLU A 271 -19.61 7.64 19.57
C GLU A 271 -18.89 8.30 20.76
N LYS A 272 -17.61 7.94 20.99
CA LYS A 272 -16.81 8.47 22.09
C LYS A 272 -16.10 9.77 21.74
N LEU A 273 -15.60 9.90 20.50
CA LEU A 273 -14.75 10.99 20.06
C LEU A 273 -15.54 12.18 19.49
N VAL A 274 -16.73 11.90 18.93
CA VAL A 274 -17.62 12.90 18.29
C VAL A 274 -19.05 12.69 18.80
N PRO A 275 -19.34 13.05 20.04
CA PRO A 275 -20.67 12.85 20.62
C PRO A 275 -21.76 13.70 19.94
N GLU A 276 -21.40 14.84 19.35
CA GLU A 276 -22.29 15.66 18.54
C GLU A 276 -22.42 15.06 17.13
N LYS A 277 -23.55 14.41 16.89
CA LYS A 277 -23.80 13.69 15.64
C LYS A 277 -24.43 14.58 14.57
N PRO A 278 -24.33 14.19 13.29
CA PRO A 278 -25.08 14.80 12.20
C PRO A 278 -26.60 14.77 12.45
N ALA A 279 -27.33 15.73 11.91
CA ALA A 279 -28.78 15.81 12.06
C ALA A 279 -29.47 14.50 11.59
N GLY A 280 -30.37 13.98 12.42
CA GLY A 280 -31.11 12.74 12.14
C GLY A 280 -30.38 11.45 12.47
N VAL A 281 -29.14 11.50 12.95
CA VAL A 281 -28.36 10.31 13.34
C VAL A 281 -28.48 10.11 14.87
N ALA A 282 -29.11 9.02 15.29
CA ALA A 282 -29.21 8.66 16.70
C ALA A 282 -27.92 7.93 17.16
N ARG A 283 -27.46 6.96 16.40
CA ARG A 283 -26.18 6.25 16.61
C ARG A 283 -25.46 6.10 15.28
N TYR A 284 -24.14 6.17 15.26
CA TYR A 284 -23.37 5.95 14.03
C TYR A 284 -23.60 4.57 13.42
N GLU A 285 -23.82 3.54 14.25
CA GLU A 285 -24.09 2.17 13.81
C GLU A 285 -25.41 2.06 13.01
N ASP A 286 -26.38 2.95 13.23
CA ASP A 286 -27.66 2.97 12.50
C ASP A 286 -27.48 3.36 11.03
N LEU A 287 -26.33 3.89 10.64
CA LEU A 287 -25.95 4.22 9.26
C LEU A 287 -25.47 3.01 8.46
N ILE A 288 -25.20 1.85 9.08
CA ILE A 288 -24.71 0.66 8.39
C ILE A 288 -25.77 0.17 7.41
N THR A 289 -25.37 0.00 6.15
CA THR A 289 -26.25 -0.43 5.06
C THR A 289 -25.58 -1.54 4.29
N PHE A 290 -26.20 -2.73 4.28
CA PHE A 290 -25.68 -3.84 3.48
C PHE A 290 -26.02 -3.62 2.01
N VAL A 291 -25.02 -3.81 1.14
CA VAL A 291 -25.13 -3.63 -0.30
C VAL A 291 -24.72 -4.90 -1.03
N GLN A 292 -25.10 -5.03 -2.31
CA GLN A 292 -24.69 -6.17 -3.12
C GLN A 292 -23.17 -6.32 -3.10
N ASP A 293 -22.69 -7.56 -2.96
CA ASP A 293 -21.26 -7.86 -3.00
C ASP A 293 -20.67 -7.65 -4.40
N ARG A 294 -19.36 -7.46 -4.46
CA ARG A 294 -18.62 -7.29 -5.73
C ARG A 294 -18.26 -8.65 -6.34
N PRO A 295 -18.11 -8.75 -7.66
CA PRO A 295 -17.59 -9.96 -8.29
C PRO A 295 -16.18 -10.33 -7.80
N GLY A 296 -15.93 -11.63 -7.59
CA GLY A 296 -14.61 -12.13 -7.20
C GLY A 296 -14.13 -11.64 -5.83
N HIS A 297 -15.05 -11.40 -4.90
CA HIS A 297 -14.70 -10.96 -3.55
C HIS A 297 -14.24 -12.14 -2.70
N ASP A 298 -12.93 -12.24 -2.47
CA ASP A 298 -12.34 -13.28 -1.64
C ASP A 298 -12.83 -13.19 -0.19
N VAL A 299 -13.04 -14.34 0.42
CA VAL A 299 -13.67 -14.46 1.75
C VAL A 299 -12.66 -14.18 2.86
N ARG A 300 -11.43 -14.72 2.76
CA ARG A 300 -10.46 -14.57 3.84
C ARG A 300 -9.04 -14.40 3.32
N TYR A 301 -8.37 -13.38 3.84
CA TYR A 301 -6.92 -13.18 3.76
C TYR A 301 -6.33 -13.21 5.16
N ALA A 302 -5.31 -14.03 5.35
CA ALA A 302 -4.54 -14.09 6.57
C ALA A 302 -3.10 -14.49 6.24
N ILE A 303 -2.13 -13.74 6.72
CA ILE A 303 -0.73 -13.88 6.32
C ILE A 303 0.14 -14.32 7.50
N ASP A 304 1.07 -15.26 7.25
CA ASP A 304 2.12 -15.62 8.19
C ASP A 304 3.32 -14.69 7.99
N ALA A 305 3.56 -13.81 8.95
CA ALA A 305 4.72 -12.92 8.97
C ALA A 305 5.85 -13.42 9.89
N ALA A 306 5.90 -14.71 10.21
CA ALA A 306 6.91 -15.26 11.11
C ALA A 306 8.34 -15.16 10.54
N LYS A 307 8.51 -15.24 9.22
CA LYS A 307 9.83 -15.18 8.56
C LYS A 307 10.52 -13.85 8.79
N ILE A 308 9.85 -12.73 8.54
CA ILE A 308 10.45 -11.41 8.75
C ILE A 308 10.81 -11.18 10.23
N GLY A 309 9.99 -11.71 11.14
CA GLY A 309 10.28 -11.69 12.57
C GLY A 309 11.52 -12.48 12.94
N ARG A 310 11.67 -13.69 12.40
CA ARG A 310 12.81 -14.58 12.67
C ARG A 310 14.11 -14.05 12.08
N GLU A 311 14.08 -13.56 10.84
CA GLU A 311 15.29 -13.21 10.09
C GLU A 311 15.73 -11.76 10.31
N LEU A 312 14.78 -10.84 10.47
CA LEU A 312 15.06 -9.41 10.58
C LEU A 312 14.64 -8.82 11.95
N GLY A 313 14.04 -9.61 12.84
CA GLY A 313 13.59 -9.14 14.16
C GLY A 313 12.41 -8.17 14.12
N TRP A 314 11.76 -7.98 12.96
CA TRP A 314 10.63 -7.08 12.82
C TRP A 314 9.35 -7.70 13.41
N LYS A 315 8.55 -6.86 14.05
CA LYS A 315 7.17 -7.17 14.46
C LYS A 315 6.34 -5.88 14.50
N PRO A 316 5.01 -5.97 14.31
CA PRO A 316 4.15 -4.82 14.44
C PRO A 316 4.22 -4.25 15.87
N GLN A 317 4.14 -2.93 15.99
CA GLN A 317 4.08 -2.20 17.26
C GLN A 317 2.63 -1.85 17.65
N GLU A 318 1.76 -1.71 16.65
CA GLU A 318 0.34 -1.42 16.87
C GLU A 318 -0.50 -2.69 16.87
N THR A 319 -1.45 -2.78 17.80
CA THR A 319 -2.60 -3.69 17.69
C THR A 319 -3.65 -3.04 16.81
N PHE A 320 -4.67 -3.80 16.38
CA PHE A 320 -5.79 -3.21 15.64
C PHE A 320 -6.48 -2.11 16.46
N GLU A 321 -6.69 -2.35 17.75
CA GLU A 321 -7.39 -1.42 18.65
C GLU A 321 -6.62 -0.10 18.81
N SER A 322 -5.30 -0.16 18.99
CA SER A 322 -4.46 1.05 19.11
C SER A 322 -4.35 1.78 17.77
N GLY A 323 -4.12 1.07 16.68
CA GLY A 323 -3.95 1.64 15.35
C GLY A 323 -5.24 2.25 14.80
N ILE A 324 -6.40 1.59 14.98
CA ILE A 324 -7.68 2.13 14.48
C ILE A 324 -8.08 3.39 15.25
N ARG A 325 -7.81 3.45 16.55
CA ARG A 325 -8.05 4.67 17.34
C ARG A 325 -7.18 5.84 16.86
N LYS A 326 -5.88 5.59 16.60
CA LYS A 326 -4.97 6.60 16.01
C LYS A 326 -5.47 7.06 14.65
N THR A 327 -5.96 6.13 13.82
CA THR A 327 -6.47 6.43 12.49
C THR A 327 -7.70 7.32 12.55
N VAL A 328 -8.72 6.96 13.34
CA VAL A 328 -9.93 7.79 13.51
C VAL A 328 -9.56 9.18 14.03
N GLN A 329 -8.72 9.28 15.07
CA GLN A 329 -8.27 10.56 15.61
C GLN A 329 -7.57 11.40 14.54
N TRP A 330 -6.71 10.77 13.73
CA TRP A 330 -6.01 11.48 12.67
C TRP A 330 -6.98 12.12 11.65
N TYR A 331 -8.03 11.41 11.21
CA TYR A 331 -9.04 11.98 10.31
C TYR A 331 -9.81 13.14 10.96
N LEU A 332 -10.07 13.08 12.27
CA LEU A 332 -10.72 14.19 13.00
C LEU A 332 -9.83 15.43 13.05
N ASP A 333 -8.52 15.26 13.20
CA ASP A 333 -7.55 16.34 13.35
C ASP A 333 -7.06 16.92 12.02
N ASN A 334 -7.19 16.17 10.90
CA ASN A 334 -6.65 16.53 9.60
C ASN A 334 -7.74 16.79 8.53
N LYS A 335 -8.78 17.54 8.90
CA LYS A 335 -9.93 17.83 8.03
C LYS A 335 -9.52 18.48 6.71
N THR A 336 -8.60 19.43 6.74
CA THR A 336 -8.13 20.14 5.54
C THR A 336 -7.55 19.17 4.51
N TRP A 337 -6.75 18.19 4.95
CA TRP A 337 -6.14 17.22 4.04
C TRP A 337 -7.19 16.42 3.26
N TRP A 338 -8.14 15.76 3.95
CA TRP A 338 -9.12 14.93 3.25
C TRP A 338 -10.17 15.75 2.51
N GLN A 339 -10.48 16.99 2.95
CA GLN A 339 -11.34 17.90 2.21
C GLN A 339 -10.69 18.29 0.87
N ASN A 340 -9.38 18.56 0.86
CA ASN A 340 -8.64 18.83 -0.38
C ASN A 340 -8.66 17.63 -1.33
N VAL A 341 -8.49 16.42 -0.80
CA VAL A 341 -8.60 15.19 -1.58
C VAL A 341 -9.99 15.04 -2.20
N LEU A 342 -11.06 15.25 -1.44
CA LEU A 342 -12.44 15.13 -1.92
C LEU A 342 -12.80 16.22 -2.95
N ASN A 343 -12.34 17.43 -2.75
CA ASN A 343 -12.58 18.54 -3.68
C ASN A 343 -11.81 18.39 -5.01
N GLY A 344 -10.71 17.62 -5.00
CA GLY A 344 -9.86 17.42 -6.17
C GLY A 344 -10.38 16.42 -7.19
N SER A 345 -10.95 15.27 -6.77
CA SER A 345 -11.25 14.20 -7.72
C SER A 345 -12.21 13.12 -7.26
N TYR A 346 -12.49 12.97 -5.99
CA TYR A 346 -13.28 11.85 -5.45
C TYR A 346 -14.47 12.32 -4.61
N ARG A 347 -15.66 11.74 -4.86
CA ARG A 347 -16.94 12.16 -4.23
C ARG A 347 -17.51 11.12 -3.27
N LEU A 348 -16.73 10.19 -2.76
CA LEU A 348 -17.17 9.08 -1.90
C LEU A 348 -18.23 8.17 -2.59
N GLU A 349 -18.09 7.95 -3.88
CA GLU A 349 -19.00 7.11 -4.67
C GLU A 349 -18.55 5.65 -4.63
N ARG A 350 -19.53 4.74 -4.77
CA ARG A 350 -19.28 3.31 -4.88
C ARG A 350 -18.66 2.99 -6.25
N LEU A 351 -17.59 2.20 -6.25
CA LEU A 351 -16.87 1.71 -7.42
C LEU A 351 -17.08 0.20 -7.60
N GLY A 352 -16.64 -0.36 -8.72
CA GLY A 352 -16.61 -1.82 -8.94
C GLY A 352 -17.98 -2.46 -9.18
N THR A 353 -18.91 -1.73 -9.80
CA THR A 353 -20.26 -2.27 -10.10
C THR A 353 -20.30 -3.15 -11.33
N GLY A 354 -19.20 -3.25 -12.10
CA GLY A 354 -19.11 -4.10 -13.31
C GLY A 354 -20.03 -3.67 -14.45
N LYS A 355 -20.28 -2.35 -14.62
CA LYS A 355 -21.10 -1.83 -15.72
C LYS A 355 -20.24 -1.42 -16.89
#